data_fead6ca84a2e142ad7106673dbb13476
#
_entry.id   fead6ca84a2e142ad7106673dbb13476
#
_cell.length_a   1.000
_cell.length_b   1.000
_cell.length_c   1.000
_cell.angle_alpha   90.00
_cell.angle_beta   90.00
_cell.angle_gamma   90.00
#
_symmetry.space_group_name_H-M   'P 1'
#
loop_
_entity.id
_entity.type
_entity.pdbx_description
1 polymer ?
#
loop_
_entity_poly.entity_id
_entity_poly.type
_entity_poly.pdbx_seq_one_letter_code
_entity_poly.pdbx_strand_id
1 'polypeptide(L)'
;MSLFGVIICAISVGIFKIAALGVDPFQSFMAGLDALVPIKFGTLYVIANAVLFIFMLLFDRHYIGIATFINLFLLGYITQFTYEFLQTVIVEPALWVRVLCLVVGVVIICFGSAFYMTADLGVSTYDAVALIIVNTWKRGKFQYVRIITDVICVLLGVALFLLSGGAVRGIIAIAGVGTIITAFFMGPLIEFFNVHCARPILNK
;
A
#
# COMPACT_ATOMS: atom_id res chain seq x y z
N MET A 1 15.07 -5.80 -10.80
CA MET A 1 13.85 -6.37 -10.24
C MET A 1 13.14 -5.41 -9.30
N SER A 2 13.84 -4.78 -8.35
CA SER A 2 13.22 -3.86 -7.41
C SER A 2 12.55 -2.64 -8.08
N LEU A 3 13.23 -1.94 -8.97
CA LEU A 3 12.64 -0.83 -9.75
C LEU A 3 11.39 -1.27 -10.52
N PHE A 4 11.46 -2.44 -11.16
CA PHE A 4 10.32 -3.01 -11.89
C PHE A 4 9.13 -3.29 -10.96
N GLY A 5 9.39 -3.86 -9.77
CA GLY A 5 8.35 -4.09 -8.77
C GLY A 5 7.69 -2.80 -8.31
N VAL A 6 8.47 -1.75 -8.01
CA VAL A 6 7.94 -0.44 -7.59
C VAL A 6 7.10 0.21 -8.69
N ILE A 7 7.53 0.15 -9.96
CA ILE A 7 6.75 0.67 -11.08
C ILE A 7 5.41 -0.05 -11.21
N ILE A 8 5.42 -1.38 -11.12
CA ILE A 8 4.19 -2.19 -11.17
C ILE A 8 3.25 -1.83 -10.01
N CYS A 9 3.79 -1.68 -8.80
CA CYS A 9 3.01 -1.23 -7.64
C CYS A 9 2.37 0.14 -7.89
N ALA A 10 3.13 1.10 -8.40
CA ALA A 10 2.64 2.45 -8.67
C ALA A 10 1.51 2.47 -9.72
N ILE A 11 1.64 1.69 -10.79
CA ILE A 11 0.58 1.50 -11.80
C ILE A 11 -0.67 0.91 -11.16
N SER A 12 -0.50 -0.11 -10.33
CA SER A 12 -1.62 -0.74 -9.63
C SER A 12 -2.38 0.23 -8.73
N VAL A 13 -1.68 1.09 -7.98
CA VAL A 13 -2.32 2.12 -7.14
C VAL A 13 -3.13 3.09 -8.00
N GLY A 14 -2.66 3.45 -9.20
CA GLY A 14 -3.43 4.24 -10.17
C GLY A 14 -4.73 3.54 -10.59
N ILE A 15 -4.67 2.23 -10.84
CA ILE A 15 -5.86 1.40 -11.16
C ILE A 15 -6.84 1.35 -9.98
N PHE A 16 -6.34 1.23 -8.75
CA PHE A 16 -7.19 1.29 -7.54
C PHE A 16 -7.96 2.59 -7.42
N LYS A 17 -7.33 3.72 -7.74
CA LYS A 17 -8.00 5.03 -7.71
C LYS A 17 -9.18 5.09 -8.69
N ILE A 18 -9.07 4.46 -9.87
CA ILE A 18 -10.16 4.34 -10.82
C ILE A 18 -11.29 3.45 -10.30
N ALA A 19 -10.95 2.37 -9.60
CA ALA A 19 -11.97 1.48 -9.01
C ALA A 19 -12.88 2.24 -8.03
N ALA A 20 -12.36 3.19 -7.25
CA ALA A 20 -13.09 4.01 -6.28
C ALA A 20 -14.03 3.18 -5.36
N LEU A 21 -13.60 1.97 -4.98
CA LEU A 21 -14.32 1.03 -4.11
C LEU A 21 -13.66 0.88 -2.73
N GLY A 22 -12.79 1.81 -2.39
CA GLY A 22 -11.93 1.82 -1.22
C GLY A 22 -10.46 1.90 -1.63
N VAL A 23 -9.61 2.20 -0.68
CA VAL A 23 -8.17 2.38 -0.86
C VAL A 23 -7.42 1.32 -0.07
N ASP A 24 -6.10 1.22 -0.26
CA ASP A 24 -5.32 0.32 0.57
C ASP A 24 -5.30 0.78 2.05
N PRO A 25 -5.01 -0.13 3.01
CA PRO A 25 -5.09 0.17 4.44
C PRO A 25 -4.26 1.37 4.90
N PHE A 26 -3.06 1.55 4.36
CA PHE A 26 -2.22 2.70 4.70
C PHE A 26 -2.83 4.01 4.18
N GLN A 27 -3.37 4.02 2.98
CA GLN A 27 -4.09 5.17 2.43
C GLN A 27 -5.37 5.47 3.22
N SER A 28 -6.05 4.45 3.74
CA SER A 28 -7.20 4.62 4.64
C SER A 28 -6.79 5.37 5.92
N PHE A 29 -5.68 4.99 6.54
CA PHE A 29 -5.10 5.70 7.67
C PHE A 29 -4.74 7.15 7.31
N MET A 30 -4.09 7.36 6.18
CA MET A 30 -3.70 8.69 5.70
C MET A 30 -4.90 9.58 5.42
N ALA A 31 -5.99 9.03 4.87
CA ALA A 31 -7.22 9.78 4.62
C ALA A 31 -7.91 10.21 5.93
N GLY A 32 -7.91 9.34 6.95
CA GLY A 32 -8.40 9.69 8.28
C GLY A 32 -7.57 10.80 8.94
N LEU A 33 -6.26 10.74 8.78
CA LEU A 33 -5.33 11.75 9.31
C LEU A 33 -5.48 13.09 8.58
N ASP A 34 -5.64 13.08 7.26
CA ASP A 34 -5.87 14.27 6.43
C ASP A 34 -7.19 14.99 6.79
N ALA A 35 -8.21 14.22 7.13
CA ALA A 35 -9.48 14.79 7.60
C ALA A 35 -9.37 15.49 8.96
N LEU A 36 -8.44 15.06 9.82
CA LEU A 36 -8.27 15.59 11.17
C LEU A 36 -7.30 16.79 11.21
N VAL A 37 -6.25 16.77 10.40
CA VAL A 37 -5.12 17.72 10.48
C VAL A 37 -5.15 18.65 9.27
N PRO A 38 -5.21 19.99 9.46
CA PRO A 38 -5.31 20.97 8.37
C PRO A 38 -3.97 21.22 7.68
N ILE A 39 -3.31 20.16 7.21
CA ILE A 39 -2.05 20.19 6.47
C ILE A 39 -2.29 19.55 5.11
N LYS A 40 -1.61 20.02 4.06
CA LYS A 40 -1.73 19.43 2.72
C LYS A 40 -1.37 17.95 2.76
N PHE A 41 -2.20 17.10 2.16
CA PHE A 41 -2.05 15.64 2.12
C PHE A 41 -0.62 15.18 1.77
N GLY A 42 0.03 15.82 0.77
CA GLY A 42 1.41 15.48 0.39
C GLY A 42 2.42 15.69 1.52
N THR A 43 2.31 16.78 2.26
CA THR A 43 3.18 17.05 3.42
C THR A 43 2.92 16.05 4.54
N LEU A 44 1.66 15.77 4.82
CA LEU A 44 1.24 14.80 5.83
C LEU A 44 1.74 13.38 5.48
N TYR A 45 1.66 13.01 4.21
CA TYR A 45 2.19 11.75 3.70
C TYR A 45 3.71 11.62 3.91
N VAL A 46 4.45 12.69 3.62
CA VAL A 46 5.92 12.73 3.87
C VAL A 46 6.21 12.60 5.37
N ILE A 47 5.47 13.29 6.24
CA ILE A 47 5.66 13.20 7.69
C ILE A 47 5.39 11.78 8.19
N ALA A 48 4.28 11.16 7.79
CA ALA A 48 3.96 9.80 8.18
C ALA A 48 5.03 8.80 7.72
N ASN A 49 5.47 8.91 6.47
CA ASN A 49 6.56 8.06 5.97
C ASN A 49 7.89 8.35 6.64
N ALA A 50 8.18 9.60 7.03
CA ALA A 50 9.38 9.94 7.80
C ALA A 50 9.38 9.28 9.20
N VAL A 51 8.24 9.23 9.86
CA VAL A 51 8.09 8.52 11.15
C VAL A 51 8.36 7.03 10.96
N LEU A 52 7.79 6.40 9.94
CA LEU A 52 8.06 5.00 9.63
C LEU A 52 9.51 4.76 9.21
N PHE A 53 10.13 5.71 8.51
CA PHE A 53 11.54 5.64 8.15
C PHE A 53 12.46 5.72 9.38
N ILE A 54 12.12 6.59 10.36
CA ILE A 54 12.83 6.62 11.64
C ILE A 54 12.69 5.28 12.36
N PHE A 55 11.50 4.68 12.34
CA PHE A 55 11.30 3.33 12.89
C PHE A 55 12.25 2.31 12.24
N MET A 56 12.37 2.31 10.90
CA MET A 56 13.33 1.46 10.20
C MET A 56 14.79 1.71 10.63
N LEU A 57 15.17 2.99 10.77
CA LEU A 57 16.52 3.37 11.22
C LEU A 57 16.87 2.86 12.60
N LEU A 58 15.89 2.80 13.50
CA LEU A 58 16.08 2.39 14.89
C LEU A 58 16.09 0.86 15.06
N PHE A 59 15.25 0.15 14.30
CA PHE A 59 15.06 -1.28 14.54
C PHE A 59 15.78 -2.18 13.53
N ASP A 60 15.80 -1.81 12.25
CA ASP A 60 16.55 -2.59 11.25
C ASP A 60 16.84 -1.79 9.98
N ARG A 61 18.08 -1.35 9.85
CA ARG A 61 18.55 -0.59 8.69
C ARG A 61 18.72 -1.43 7.43
N HIS A 62 18.70 -2.74 7.54
CA HIS A 62 18.83 -3.65 6.41
C HIS A 62 17.74 -3.41 5.34
N TYR A 63 16.54 -3.03 5.77
CA TYR A 63 15.42 -2.75 4.87
C TYR A 63 15.50 -1.38 4.17
N ILE A 64 16.46 -0.52 4.54
CA ILE A 64 16.68 0.78 3.91
C ILE A 64 17.63 0.59 2.74
N GLY A 65 17.14 0.83 1.54
CA GLY A 65 17.94 0.72 0.34
C GLY A 65 17.46 1.66 -0.76
N ILE A 66 18.05 1.53 -1.93
CA ILE A 66 17.70 2.34 -3.11
C ILE A 66 16.21 2.23 -3.43
N ALA A 67 15.62 1.04 -3.28
CA ALA A 67 14.20 0.83 -3.52
C ALA A 67 13.30 1.62 -2.56
N THR A 68 13.71 1.84 -1.32
CA THR A 68 13.00 2.67 -0.34
C THR A 68 12.88 4.10 -0.85
N PHE A 69 13.97 4.67 -1.35
CA PHE A 69 13.98 6.03 -1.90
C PHE A 69 13.20 6.12 -3.21
N ILE A 70 13.33 5.13 -4.09
CA ILE A 70 12.55 5.05 -5.33
C ILE A 70 11.05 4.98 -5.01
N ASN A 71 10.65 4.15 -4.06
CA ASN A 71 9.28 4.05 -3.61
C ASN A 71 8.77 5.39 -3.05
N LEU A 72 9.55 6.02 -2.17
CA LEU A 72 9.19 7.29 -1.55
C LEU A 72 8.96 8.43 -2.56
N PHE A 73 9.84 8.55 -3.56
CA PHE A 73 9.81 9.67 -4.49
C PHE A 73 9.07 9.36 -5.80
N LEU A 74 9.21 8.14 -6.34
CA LEU A 74 8.74 7.83 -7.69
C LEU A 74 7.32 7.25 -7.70
N LEU A 75 6.94 6.50 -6.65
CA LEU A 75 5.63 5.84 -6.60
C LEU A 75 4.47 6.83 -6.76
N GLY A 76 4.54 7.97 -6.06
CA GLY A 76 3.49 8.99 -6.13
C GLY A 76 3.31 9.58 -7.53
N TYR A 77 4.40 9.90 -8.22
CA TYR A 77 4.34 10.48 -9.58
C TYR A 77 3.80 9.48 -10.61
N ILE A 78 4.27 8.22 -10.57
CA ILE A 78 3.79 7.19 -11.48
C ILE A 78 2.31 6.89 -11.22
N THR A 79 1.91 6.82 -9.94
CA THR A 79 0.50 6.65 -9.56
C THR A 79 -0.37 7.76 -10.12
N GLN A 80 0.06 9.01 -9.97
CA GLN A 80 -0.67 10.17 -10.46
C GLN A 80 -0.79 10.13 -11.99
N PHE A 81 0.32 9.90 -12.69
CA PHE A 81 0.34 9.78 -14.15
C PHE A 81 -0.59 8.64 -14.63
N THR A 82 -0.52 7.47 -14.00
CA THR A 82 -1.37 6.33 -14.34
C THR A 82 -2.85 6.64 -14.12
N TYR A 83 -3.17 7.29 -13.01
CA TYR A 83 -4.54 7.69 -12.69
C TYR A 83 -5.09 8.68 -13.70
N GLU A 84 -4.36 9.75 -14.01
CA GLU A 84 -4.74 10.75 -15.00
C GLU A 84 -4.92 10.14 -16.39
N PHE A 85 -3.97 9.30 -16.82
CA PHE A 85 -4.08 8.59 -18.09
C PHE A 85 -5.31 7.68 -18.15
N LEU A 86 -5.56 6.90 -17.10
CA LEU A 86 -6.74 6.02 -17.06
C LEU A 86 -8.05 6.81 -17.03
N GLN A 87 -8.09 7.97 -16.39
CA GLN A 87 -9.28 8.85 -16.43
C GLN A 87 -9.62 9.35 -17.84
N THR A 88 -8.63 9.53 -18.71
CA THR A 88 -8.90 9.91 -20.12
C THR A 88 -9.47 8.77 -20.93
N VAL A 89 -9.15 7.53 -20.58
CA VAL A 89 -9.59 6.31 -21.31
C VAL A 89 -10.90 5.77 -20.74
N ILE A 90 -11.04 5.81 -19.41
CA ILE A 90 -12.19 5.24 -18.70
C ILE A 90 -12.99 6.41 -18.09
N VAL A 91 -13.87 6.98 -18.88
CA VAL A 91 -14.77 8.04 -18.44
C VAL A 91 -16.02 7.40 -17.81
N GLU A 92 -16.31 7.75 -16.54
CA GLU A 92 -17.45 7.22 -15.77
C GLU A 92 -17.53 5.68 -15.75
N PRO A 93 -16.60 5.00 -15.07
CA PRO A 93 -16.54 3.54 -15.08
C PRO A 93 -17.80 2.91 -14.49
N ALA A 94 -18.44 2.05 -15.27
CA ALA A 94 -19.55 1.23 -14.78
C ALA A 94 -19.09 0.34 -13.62
N LEU A 95 -20.01 -0.08 -12.74
CA LEU A 95 -19.68 -0.85 -11.53
C LEU A 95 -18.84 -2.10 -11.82
N TRP A 96 -19.12 -2.84 -12.90
CA TRP A 96 -18.35 -4.01 -13.29
C TRP A 96 -16.90 -3.67 -13.66
N VAL A 97 -16.66 -2.52 -14.32
CA VAL A 97 -15.31 -2.04 -14.64
C VAL A 97 -14.56 -1.68 -13.36
N ARG A 98 -15.24 -1.04 -12.40
CA ARG A 98 -14.66 -0.70 -11.10
C ARG A 98 -14.25 -1.95 -10.32
N VAL A 99 -15.11 -2.99 -10.31
CA VAL A 99 -14.79 -4.28 -9.68
C VAL A 99 -13.63 -4.96 -10.40
N LEU A 100 -13.60 -4.94 -11.74
CA LEU A 100 -12.49 -5.48 -12.50
C LEU A 100 -11.17 -4.76 -12.19
N CYS A 101 -11.17 -3.43 -12.16
CA CYS A 101 -10.02 -2.63 -11.78
C CYS A 101 -9.54 -2.94 -10.36
N LEU A 102 -10.46 -3.17 -9.41
CA LEU A 102 -10.12 -3.56 -8.06
C LEU A 102 -9.39 -4.92 -8.05
N VAL A 103 -9.96 -5.94 -8.68
CA VAL A 103 -9.37 -7.30 -8.70
C VAL A 103 -8.02 -7.30 -9.41
N VAL A 104 -7.94 -6.70 -10.57
CA VAL A 104 -6.68 -6.57 -11.35
C VAL A 104 -5.64 -5.79 -10.54
N GLY A 105 -6.04 -4.69 -9.91
CA GLY A 105 -5.17 -3.88 -9.07
C GLY A 105 -4.62 -4.69 -7.89
N VAL A 106 -5.45 -5.46 -7.16
CA VAL A 106 -4.99 -6.31 -6.05
C VAL A 106 -3.94 -7.33 -6.51
N VAL A 107 -4.19 -8.00 -7.62
CA VAL A 107 -3.26 -9.02 -8.16
C VAL A 107 -1.93 -8.38 -8.56
N ILE A 108 -1.99 -7.26 -9.28
CA ILE A 108 -0.80 -6.56 -9.80
C ILE A 108 0.03 -5.97 -8.64
N ILE A 109 -0.60 -5.37 -7.64
CA ILE A 109 0.15 -4.81 -6.51
C ILE A 109 0.83 -5.90 -5.68
N CYS A 110 0.16 -7.03 -5.45
CA CYS A 110 0.74 -8.15 -4.72
C CYS A 110 1.92 -8.77 -5.47
N PHE A 111 1.80 -8.91 -6.79
CA PHE A 111 2.88 -9.38 -7.65
C PHE A 111 4.09 -8.42 -7.59
N GLY A 112 3.86 -7.11 -7.84
CA GLY A 112 4.91 -6.09 -7.76
C GLY A 112 5.59 -6.05 -6.38
N SER A 113 4.80 -6.12 -5.31
CA SER A 113 5.30 -6.13 -3.92
C SER A 113 6.19 -7.35 -3.66
N ALA A 114 5.80 -8.54 -4.09
CA ALA A 114 6.61 -9.74 -3.96
C ALA A 114 7.99 -9.57 -4.64
N PHE A 115 8.02 -8.98 -5.84
CA PHE A 115 9.26 -8.78 -6.58
C PHE A 115 10.20 -7.75 -5.94
N TYR A 116 9.71 -6.60 -5.49
CA TYR A 116 10.61 -5.63 -4.89
C TYR A 116 11.09 -6.03 -3.50
N MET A 117 10.24 -6.70 -2.71
CA MET A 117 10.62 -7.21 -1.40
C MET A 117 11.69 -8.31 -1.49
N THR A 118 11.56 -9.22 -2.47
CA THR A 118 12.52 -10.32 -2.64
C THR A 118 13.85 -9.85 -3.22
N ALA A 119 13.87 -8.69 -3.91
CA ALA A 119 15.09 -8.15 -4.50
C ALA A 119 16.12 -7.64 -3.48
N ASP A 120 15.74 -7.51 -2.21
CA ASP A 120 16.60 -7.11 -1.07
C ASP A 120 17.39 -5.80 -1.29
N LEU A 121 16.81 -4.86 -2.04
CA LEU A 121 17.36 -3.54 -2.29
C LEU A 121 16.66 -2.43 -1.48
N GLY A 122 16.02 -2.84 -0.39
CA GLY A 122 15.16 -1.98 0.44
C GLY A 122 13.68 -2.15 0.10
N VAL A 123 12.84 -1.75 1.01
CA VAL A 123 11.37 -1.89 0.91
C VAL A 123 10.67 -0.57 1.23
N SER A 124 9.35 -0.51 1.01
CA SER A 124 8.56 0.63 1.45
C SER A 124 8.61 0.77 2.97
N THR A 125 8.48 1.98 3.48
CA THR A 125 8.50 2.23 4.92
C THR A 125 7.40 1.48 5.66
N TYR A 126 6.23 1.35 5.04
CA TYR A 126 5.11 0.62 5.62
C TYR A 126 5.33 -0.90 5.62
N ASP A 127 5.82 -1.47 4.52
CA ASP A 127 6.10 -2.91 4.42
C ASP A 127 7.24 -3.34 5.36
N ALA A 128 8.20 -2.45 5.60
CA ALA A 128 9.30 -2.67 6.52
C ALA A 128 8.80 -2.97 7.95
N VAL A 129 7.72 -2.35 8.40
CA VAL A 129 7.16 -2.63 9.73
C VAL A 129 6.82 -4.11 9.88
N ALA A 130 6.10 -4.69 8.92
CA ALA A 130 5.76 -6.10 8.96
C ALA A 130 7.00 -7.01 8.85
N LEU A 131 7.96 -6.65 7.99
CA LEU A 131 9.19 -7.41 7.81
C LEU A 131 10.09 -7.37 9.06
N ILE A 132 10.21 -6.23 9.73
CA ILE A 132 10.96 -6.09 10.99
C ILE A 132 10.33 -6.97 12.07
N ILE A 133 9.01 -6.95 12.23
CA ILE A 133 8.33 -7.78 13.22
C ILE A 133 8.59 -9.28 12.95
N VAL A 134 8.54 -9.70 11.70
CA VAL A 134 8.69 -11.11 11.33
C VAL A 134 10.14 -11.57 11.36
N ASN A 135 11.04 -10.83 10.72
CA ASN A 135 12.40 -11.29 10.48
C ASN A 135 13.35 -10.86 11.61
N THR A 136 13.24 -9.63 12.11
CA THR A 136 14.13 -9.11 13.15
C THR A 136 13.66 -9.49 14.54
N TRP A 137 12.38 -9.30 14.84
CA TRP A 137 11.79 -9.71 16.13
C TRP A 137 11.35 -11.18 16.17
N LYS A 138 11.40 -11.88 15.01
CA LYS A 138 11.04 -13.30 14.85
C LYS A 138 9.65 -13.65 15.38
N ARG A 139 8.68 -12.74 15.17
CA ARG A 139 7.30 -12.90 15.64
C ARG A 139 6.33 -13.13 14.48
N GLY A 140 5.76 -14.32 14.43
CA GLY A 140 4.67 -14.67 13.50
C GLY A 140 5.13 -14.92 12.07
N LYS A 141 4.15 -15.05 11.18
CA LYS A 141 4.37 -15.16 9.72
C LYS A 141 3.98 -13.85 9.06
N PHE A 142 4.67 -13.47 7.99
CA PHE A 142 4.47 -12.20 7.27
C PHE A 142 2.99 -11.93 6.96
N GLN A 143 2.27 -12.91 6.43
CA GLN A 143 0.86 -12.77 6.07
C GLN A 143 -0.03 -12.34 7.26
N TYR A 144 0.18 -12.89 8.45
CA TYR A 144 -0.63 -12.56 9.62
C TYR A 144 -0.25 -11.20 10.21
N VAL A 145 1.05 -10.92 10.29
CA VAL A 145 1.52 -9.61 10.76
C VAL A 145 1.02 -8.51 9.83
N ARG A 146 1.08 -8.74 8.52
CA ARG A 146 0.56 -7.82 7.52
C ARG A 146 -0.94 -7.56 7.69
N ILE A 147 -1.76 -8.60 7.82
CA ILE A 147 -3.20 -8.45 8.09
C ILE A 147 -3.44 -7.63 9.37
N ILE A 148 -2.69 -7.89 10.44
CA ILE A 148 -2.86 -7.16 11.70
C ILE A 148 -2.51 -5.68 11.51
N THR A 149 -1.38 -5.35 10.88
CA THR A 149 -0.99 -3.97 10.63
C THR A 149 -1.99 -3.26 9.71
N ASP A 150 -2.50 -3.94 8.70
CA ASP A 150 -3.49 -3.41 7.78
C ASP A 150 -4.83 -3.12 8.50
N VAL A 151 -5.31 -4.05 9.33
CA VAL A 151 -6.52 -3.85 10.14
C VAL A 151 -6.35 -2.68 11.11
N ILE A 152 -5.19 -2.56 11.77
CA ILE A 152 -4.91 -1.44 12.68
C ILE A 152 -4.95 -0.12 11.90
N CYS A 153 -4.34 -0.04 10.72
CA CYS A 153 -4.37 1.17 9.88
C CYS A 153 -5.80 1.56 9.50
N VAL A 154 -6.63 0.60 9.07
CA VAL A 154 -8.03 0.89 8.72
C VAL A 154 -8.81 1.38 9.92
N LEU A 155 -8.68 0.71 11.08
CA LEU A 155 -9.38 1.11 12.31
C LEU A 155 -8.97 2.50 12.77
N LEU A 156 -7.67 2.81 12.74
CA LEU A 156 -7.15 4.14 13.08
C LEU A 156 -7.64 5.18 12.06
N GLY A 157 -7.62 4.88 10.77
CA GLY A 157 -8.10 5.79 9.72
C GLY A 157 -9.58 6.14 9.91
N VAL A 158 -10.43 5.13 10.13
CA VAL A 158 -11.86 5.34 10.41
C VAL A 158 -12.07 6.12 11.71
N ALA A 159 -11.35 5.78 12.78
CA ALA A 159 -11.46 6.48 14.06
C ALA A 159 -11.09 7.98 13.93
N LEU A 160 -9.97 8.28 13.28
CA LEU A 160 -9.52 9.67 13.03
C LEU A 160 -10.52 10.44 12.17
N PHE A 161 -11.08 9.81 11.14
CA PHE A 161 -12.10 10.42 10.30
C PHE A 161 -13.38 10.74 11.07
N LEU A 162 -13.83 9.85 11.95
CA LEU A 162 -14.99 10.12 12.80
C LEU A 162 -14.71 11.22 13.82
N LEU A 163 -13.50 11.26 14.40
CA LEU A 163 -13.07 12.32 15.33
C LEU A 163 -13.01 13.69 14.65
N SER A 164 -12.72 13.75 13.35
CA SER A 164 -12.77 15.01 12.58
C SER A 164 -14.19 15.52 12.31
N GLY A 165 -15.24 14.80 12.74
CA GLY A 165 -16.63 15.13 12.44
C GLY A 165 -17.10 14.61 11.08
N GLY A 166 -16.37 13.71 10.45
CA GLY A 166 -16.73 13.11 9.17
C GLY A 166 -18.04 12.29 9.26
N ALA A 167 -18.89 12.44 8.23
CA ALA A 167 -20.15 11.71 8.17
C ALA A 167 -19.93 10.21 7.97
N VAL A 168 -20.75 9.37 8.59
CA VAL A 168 -20.68 7.89 8.48
C VAL A 168 -20.71 7.42 7.01
N ARG A 169 -21.40 8.12 6.12
CA ARG A 169 -21.40 7.82 4.67
C ARG A 169 -20.03 7.99 4.02
N GLY A 170 -19.17 8.87 4.55
CA GLY A 170 -17.79 9.06 4.07
C GLY A 170 -16.87 7.91 4.40
N ILE A 171 -17.20 7.07 5.39
CA ILE A 171 -16.40 5.89 5.76
C ILE A 171 -16.24 4.94 4.57
N ILE A 172 -17.28 4.76 3.73
CA ILE A 172 -17.23 3.88 2.56
C ILE A 172 -16.15 4.31 1.56
N ALA A 173 -15.88 5.60 1.46
CA ALA A 173 -14.83 6.13 0.57
C ALA A 173 -13.42 5.86 1.11
N ILE A 174 -13.26 5.81 2.44
CA ILE A 174 -11.98 5.62 3.12
C ILE A 174 -11.71 4.15 3.37
N ALA A 175 -12.72 3.42 3.88
CA ALA A 175 -12.67 2.02 4.25
C ALA A 175 -13.82 1.26 3.56
N GLY A 176 -13.77 1.19 2.23
CA GLY A 176 -14.76 0.49 1.42
C GLY A 176 -14.49 -1.01 1.31
N VAL A 177 -15.28 -1.67 0.47
CA VAL A 177 -15.13 -3.11 0.19
C VAL A 177 -13.71 -3.43 -0.32
N GLY A 178 -13.13 -2.56 -1.17
CA GLY A 178 -11.75 -2.70 -1.64
C GLY A 178 -10.74 -2.70 -0.51
N THR A 179 -10.91 -1.83 0.50
CA THR A 179 -10.01 -1.77 1.65
C THR A 179 -10.08 -3.04 2.50
N ILE A 180 -11.27 -3.61 2.68
CA ILE A 180 -11.44 -4.89 3.38
C ILE A 180 -10.74 -6.01 2.61
N ILE A 181 -10.96 -6.07 1.30
CA ILE A 181 -10.31 -7.07 0.43
C ILE A 181 -8.79 -6.94 0.52
N THR A 182 -8.25 -5.73 0.37
CA THR A 182 -6.80 -5.52 0.43
C THR A 182 -6.24 -5.87 1.81
N ALA A 183 -6.87 -5.46 2.90
CA ALA A 183 -6.40 -5.75 4.26
C ALA A 183 -6.27 -7.24 4.56
N PHE A 184 -7.20 -8.07 4.08
CA PHE A 184 -7.19 -9.50 4.35
C PHE A 184 -6.43 -10.33 3.31
N PHE A 185 -6.46 -9.93 2.05
CA PHE A 185 -5.93 -10.75 0.95
C PHE A 185 -4.54 -10.33 0.47
N MET A 186 -4.10 -9.07 0.67
CA MET A 186 -2.78 -8.65 0.21
C MET A 186 -1.65 -9.45 0.87
N GLY A 187 -1.66 -9.61 2.19
CA GLY A 187 -0.62 -10.36 2.89
C GLY A 187 -0.42 -11.79 2.36
N PRO A 188 -1.48 -12.62 2.34
CA PRO A 188 -1.43 -13.96 1.76
C PRO A 188 -1.03 -14.01 0.28
N LEU A 189 -1.53 -13.08 -0.55
CA LEU A 189 -1.21 -13.02 -1.97
C LEU A 189 0.24 -12.60 -2.23
N ILE A 190 0.77 -11.64 -1.48
CA ILE A 190 2.18 -11.25 -1.57
C ILE A 190 3.07 -12.45 -1.24
N GLU A 191 2.77 -13.18 -0.17
CA GLU A 191 3.53 -14.37 0.20
C GLU A 191 3.42 -15.48 -0.86
N PHE A 192 2.24 -15.69 -1.44
CA PHE A 192 2.06 -16.62 -2.54
C PHE A 192 2.95 -16.27 -3.74
N PHE A 193 2.94 -15.02 -4.20
CA PHE A 193 3.78 -14.58 -5.31
C PHE A 193 5.27 -14.57 -4.96
N ASN A 194 5.61 -14.30 -3.70
CA ASN A 194 6.98 -14.38 -3.20
C ASN A 194 7.53 -15.81 -3.36
N VAL A 195 6.81 -16.80 -2.87
CA VAL A 195 7.25 -18.20 -2.88
C VAL A 195 7.25 -18.79 -4.30
N HIS A 196 6.20 -18.51 -5.10
CA HIS A 196 6.01 -19.19 -6.40
C HIS A 196 6.59 -18.43 -7.59
N CYS A 197 6.76 -17.10 -7.50
CA CYS A 197 7.23 -16.29 -8.62
C CYS A 197 8.59 -15.62 -8.33
N ALA A 198 8.67 -14.83 -7.25
CA ALA A 198 9.84 -13.97 -7.06
C ALA A 198 11.10 -14.74 -6.66
N ARG A 199 11.03 -15.63 -5.67
CA ARG A 199 12.17 -16.46 -5.22
C ARG A 199 12.71 -17.40 -6.31
N PRO A 200 11.89 -18.14 -7.10
CA PRO A 200 12.42 -19.00 -8.16
C PRO A 200 13.15 -18.24 -9.27
N ILE A 201 12.78 -16.97 -9.51
CA ILE A 201 13.44 -16.14 -10.53
C ILE A 201 14.76 -15.57 -10.02
N LEU A 202 14.87 -15.25 -8.72
CA LEU A 202 16.10 -14.74 -8.12
C LEU A 202 17.14 -15.79 -7.82
N ASN A 203 16.72 -17.04 -7.57
CA ASN A 203 17.61 -18.16 -7.28
C ASN A 203 18.16 -18.86 -8.55
N LYS A 204 17.87 -18.31 -9.73
CA LYS A 204 18.48 -18.70 -11.01
C LYS A 204 19.61 -17.73 -11.38
#